data_e14cfce48ee046adf97bf99e405a3315
#
_entry.id   e14cfce48ee046adf97bf99e405a3315
#
_cell.length_a   1.000
_cell.length_b   1.000
_cell.length_c   1.000
_cell.angle_alpha   90.00
_cell.angle_beta   90.00
_cell.angle_gamma   90.00
#
_symmetry.space_group_name_H-M   'P 1'
#
loop_
_entity.id
_entity.type
_entity.pdbx_description
1 polymer ?
#
loop_
_entity_poly.entity_id
_entity_poly.type
_entity_poly.pdbx_seq_one_letter_code
_entity_poly.pdbx_strand_id
1 'polypeptide(L)'
;KGGTLKVLLDQGITDIPVLDIDNINVGPYIRNTMAMDKNMGRDTALMDIYRVMRPGEPPTVEAASQLFDTLFFDSERYDLSAVGRVKMNMRLDLGAPDTQRTLDRADIIACIKALTELRDGKGEIDDIDHLGNRRVRSVGELMENQYRVGLLRMERAIKERMSSVEIDTIMPQDLINAKPAAAAVREFFGSSQLSQFMDQTNPLSEVTHKRRLSALGPGGLTRERAGFEVRDVHPTHYGRMCPIETPEGQNIGLINSLATFARVNKYGFIETPYRKVIDNKVTDEVVYMSATEEMRHTVAQANAAQDAEGRFTDDLISSRKAGDFMLNPPEAID
;
A
#
# COMPACT_ATOMS: atom_id res chain seq x y z
N LYS A 1 24.61 -44.44 5.49
CA LYS A 1 23.24 -43.92 5.46
C LYS A 1 22.21 -44.78 6.21
N GLY A 2 22.30 -46.11 6.23
CA GLY A 2 21.39 -46.98 7.01
C GLY A 2 21.69 -47.06 8.51
N GLY A 3 22.94 -46.88 8.90
CA GLY A 3 23.39 -46.93 10.30
C GLY A 3 22.88 -45.72 11.13
N THR A 4 22.83 -44.55 10.55
CA THR A 4 22.34 -43.33 11.22
C THR A 4 20.84 -43.41 11.53
N LEU A 5 20.05 -43.99 10.62
CA LEU A 5 18.61 -44.16 10.80
C LEU A 5 18.29 -45.14 11.96
N LYS A 6 19.07 -46.24 12.08
CA LYS A 6 18.95 -47.17 13.21
C LYS A 6 19.26 -46.48 14.56
N VAL A 7 20.31 -45.70 14.64
CA VAL A 7 20.67 -44.98 15.87
C VAL A 7 19.56 -43.98 16.30
N LEU A 8 18.91 -43.32 15.34
CA LEU A 8 17.81 -42.40 15.62
C LEU A 8 16.58 -43.15 16.14
N LEU A 9 16.23 -44.26 15.52
CA LEU A 9 15.13 -45.11 15.95
C LEU A 9 15.38 -45.73 17.35
N ASP A 10 16.60 -46.17 17.61
CA ASP A 10 17.01 -46.70 18.91
C ASP A 10 16.97 -45.63 20.03
N GLN A 11 17.07 -44.33 19.66
CA GLN A 11 16.91 -43.19 20.56
C GLN A 11 15.46 -42.71 20.69
N GLY A 12 14.50 -43.39 20.06
CA GLY A 12 13.08 -43.07 20.13
C GLY A 12 12.67 -41.85 19.27
N ILE A 13 13.52 -41.43 18.34
CA ILE A 13 13.22 -40.35 17.41
C ILE A 13 12.46 -40.95 16.23
N THR A 14 11.14 -40.72 16.18
CA THR A 14 10.24 -41.21 15.13
C THR A 14 10.05 -40.21 14.02
N ASP A 15 10.16 -38.93 14.31
CA ASP A 15 9.92 -37.84 13.36
C ASP A 15 11.17 -37.02 13.14
N ILE A 16 11.58 -36.88 11.89
CA ILE A 16 12.74 -36.10 11.49
C ILE A 16 12.24 -34.93 10.64
N PRO A 17 12.44 -33.68 11.07
CA PRO A 17 12.09 -32.53 10.24
C PRO A 17 12.98 -32.52 8.98
N VAL A 18 12.36 -32.52 7.82
CA VAL A 18 13.02 -32.52 6.52
C VAL A 18 12.71 -31.19 5.83
N LEU A 19 13.74 -30.56 5.25
CA LEU A 19 13.55 -29.43 4.37
C LEU A 19 13.19 -29.96 2.97
N ASP A 20 12.00 -29.64 2.51
CA ASP A 20 11.59 -29.87 1.13
C ASP A 20 12.23 -28.78 0.25
N ILE A 21 13.27 -29.15 -0.47
CA ILE A 21 14.06 -28.23 -1.30
C ILE A 21 14.24 -28.85 -2.68
N ASP A 22 13.94 -28.10 -3.72
CA ASP A 22 14.36 -28.45 -5.08
C ASP A 22 15.90 -28.31 -5.21
N ASN A 23 16.60 -29.41 -4.97
CA ASN A 23 18.06 -29.45 -5.04
C ASN A 23 18.59 -29.44 -6.48
N ILE A 24 17.73 -29.62 -7.49
CA ILE A 24 18.14 -29.74 -8.90
C ILE A 24 18.21 -28.33 -9.52
N ASN A 25 17.17 -27.53 -9.35
CA ASN A 25 17.04 -26.23 -10.03
C ASN A 25 17.47 -25.06 -9.15
N VAL A 26 17.20 -25.10 -7.85
CA VAL A 26 17.30 -23.95 -6.97
C VAL A 26 18.35 -24.15 -5.85
N GLY A 27 18.37 -25.30 -5.22
CA GLY A 27 19.24 -25.62 -4.09
C GLY A 27 18.85 -24.89 -2.78
N PRO A 28 19.56 -25.20 -1.67
CA PRO A 28 19.25 -24.66 -0.34
C PRO A 28 19.83 -23.25 -0.12
N TYR A 29 19.45 -22.26 -0.92
CA TYR A 29 20.07 -20.93 -0.93
C TYR A 29 19.92 -20.16 0.41
N ILE A 30 18.76 -20.25 1.10
CA ILE A 30 18.60 -19.60 2.41
C ILE A 30 19.53 -20.23 3.44
N ARG A 31 19.61 -21.55 3.48
CA ARG A 31 20.53 -22.27 4.36
C ARG A 31 22.00 -21.89 4.08
N ASN A 32 22.35 -21.81 2.80
CA ASN A 32 23.69 -21.42 2.38
C ASN A 32 23.99 -19.97 2.78
N THR A 33 23.04 -19.05 2.61
CA THR A 33 23.16 -17.66 3.05
C THR A 33 23.36 -17.57 4.56
N MET A 34 22.55 -18.30 5.34
CA MET A 34 22.72 -18.35 6.80
C MET A 34 24.05 -18.98 7.22
N ALA A 35 24.54 -20.00 6.50
CA ALA A 35 25.82 -20.63 6.78
C ALA A 35 27.04 -19.73 6.45
N MET A 36 26.84 -18.77 5.52
CA MET A 36 27.88 -17.78 5.17
C MET A 36 27.88 -16.57 6.12
N ASP A 37 26.85 -16.42 6.94
CA ASP A 37 26.78 -15.34 7.92
C ASP A 37 27.85 -15.53 8.99
N LYS A 38 28.65 -14.50 9.19
CA LYS A 38 29.74 -14.48 10.17
C LYS A 38 29.24 -14.24 11.59
N ASN A 39 28.01 -13.79 11.74
CA ASN A 39 27.42 -13.44 13.01
C ASN A 39 26.76 -14.65 13.67
N MET A 40 27.39 -15.19 14.70
CA MET A 40 26.90 -16.36 15.43
C MET A 40 25.93 -16.01 16.57
N GLY A 41 25.66 -14.72 16.83
CA GLY A 41 24.82 -14.27 17.93
C GLY A 41 24.13 -12.95 17.68
N ARG A 42 23.10 -12.68 18.49
CA ARG A 42 22.30 -11.46 18.41
C ARG A 42 23.15 -10.19 18.53
N ASP A 43 24.04 -10.13 19.49
CA ASP A 43 24.81 -8.92 19.79
C ASP A 43 25.81 -8.59 18.67
N THR A 44 26.45 -9.62 18.09
CA THR A 44 27.33 -9.44 16.94
C THR A 44 26.58 -8.96 15.71
N ALA A 45 25.38 -9.51 15.46
CA ALA A 45 24.52 -9.08 14.36
C ALA A 45 24.04 -7.63 14.53
N LEU A 46 23.62 -7.24 15.75
CA LEU A 46 23.23 -5.87 16.06
C LEU A 46 24.37 -4.87 15.84
N MET A 47 25.60 -5.22 16.28
CA MET A 47 26.77 -4.39 16.07
C MET A 47 27.13 -4.23 14.59
N ASP A 48 26.94 -5.27 13.79
CA ASP A 48 27.19 -5.19 12.34
C ASP A 48 26.12 -4.34 11.64
N ILE A 49 24.86 -4.47 12.01
CA ILE A 49 23.78 -3.59 11.53
C ILE A 49 24.10 -2.13 11.88
N TYR A 50 24.54 -1.87 13.11
CA TYR A 50 24.91 -0.52 13.56
C TYR A 50 26.05 0.07 12.71
N ARG A 51 27.11 -0.72 12.43
CA ARG A 51 28.24 -0.27 11.61
C ARG A 51 27.82 0.11 10.18
N VAL A 52 26.89 -0.64 9.61
CA VAL A 52 26.36 -0.34 8.27
C VAL A 52 25.51 0.92 8.27
N MET A 53 24.67 1.11 9.30
CA MET A 53 23.76 2.25 9.39
C MET A 53 24.45 3.54 9.83
N ARG A 54 25.50 3.45 10.64
CA ARG A 54 26.29 4.58 11.15
C ARG A 54 27.79 4.33 10.98
N PRO A 55 28.29 4.47 9.75
CA PRO A 55 29.71 4.29 9.50
C PRO A 55 30.54 5.34 10.24
N GLY A 56 31.59 4.88 10.93
CA GLY A 56 32.52 5.75 11.66
C GLY A 56 32.27 5.91 13.17
N GLU A 57 31.12 5.47 13.68
CA GLU A 57 30.84 5.45 15.11
C GLU A 57 31.19 4.07 15.72
N PRO A 58 31.87 4.02 16.88
CA PRO A 58 32.14 2.74 17.55
C PRO A 58 30.85 2.13 18.07
N PRO A 59 30.50 0.89 17.69
CA PRO A 59 29.27 0.25 18.13
C PRO A 59 29.36 -0.18 19.59
N THR A 60 28.35 0.15 20.40
CA THR A 60 28.08 -0.50 21.68
C THR A 60 26.83 -1.34 21.55
N VAL A 61 26.73 -2.44 22.31
CA VAL A 61 25.57 -3.34 22.22
C VAL A 61 24.27 -2.62 22.55
N GLU A 62 24.31 -1.73 23.54
CA GLU A 62 23.15 -0.93 23.96
C GLU A 62 22.70 0.04 22.88
N ALA A 63 23.63 0.82 22.29
CA ALA A 63 23.32 1.74 21.21
C ALA A 63 22.84 1.02 19.95
N ALA A 64 23.39 -0.14 19.65
CA ALA A 64 23.00 -0.96 18.52
C ALA A 64 21.59 -1.56 18.71
N SER A 65 21.26 -2.04 19.91
CA SER A 65 19.92 -2.54 20.23
C SER A 65 18.90 -1.40 20.15
N GLN A 66 19.19 -0.24 20.73
CA GLN A 66 18.30 0.91 20.66
C GLN A 66 18.08 1.40 19.22
N LEU A 67 19.13 1.45 18.40
CA LEU A 67 18.99 1.78 16.99
C LEU A 67 18.08 0.80 16.26
N PHE A 68 18.29 -0.50 16.47
CA PHE A 68 17.49 -1.54 15.82
C PHE A 68 16.03 -1.49 16.22
N ASP A 69 15.75 -1.32 17.52
CA ASP A 69 14.38 -1.21 18.03
C ASP A 69 13.66 0.04 17.49
N THR A 70 14.38 1.16 17.34
CA THR A 70 13.82 2.41 16.78
C THR A 70 13.58 2.36 15.27
N LEU A 71 14.24 1.44 14.53
CA LEU A 71 14.09 1.38 13.07
C LEU A 71 12.69 0.96 12.63
N PHE A 72 12.07 -0.03 13.31
CA PHE A 72 10.82 -0.66 12.84
C PHE A 72 9.81 -0.96 13.95
N PHE A 73 10.22 -0.97 15.20
CA PHE A 73 9.40 -1.46 16.33
C PHE A 73 8.93 -0.36 17.27
N ASP A 74 9.51 0.82 17.20
CA ASP A 74 9.16 1.96 18.03
C ASP A 74 8.05 2.79 17.37
N SER A 75 6.90 2.88 18.02
CA SER A 75 5.74 3.63 17.53
C SER A 75 5.94 5.15 17.43
N GLU A 76 6.94 5.70 18.14
CA GLU A 76 7.29 7.13 18.04
C GLU A 76 8.14 7.45 16.81
N ARG A 77 8.87 6.47 16.29
CA ARG A 77 9.85 6.63 15.22
C ARG A 77 9.43 6.01 13.91
N TYR A 78 8.63 4.95 13.94
CA TYR A 78 8.17 4.21 12.78
C TYR A 78 6.64 4.15 12.73
N ASP A 79 6.09 4.47 11.58
CA ASP A 79 4.65 4.38 11.31
C ASP A 79 4.39 3.80 9.92
N LEU A 80 3.95 2.55 9.90
CA LEU A 80 3.53 1.86 8.68
C LEU A 80 2.26 2.48 8.06
N SER A 81 1.49 3.21 8.85
CA SER A 81 0.12 3.66 8.63
C SER A 81 -0.90 2.50 8.56
N ALA A 82 -2.18 2.84 8.74
CA ALA A 82 -3.26 1.87 8.60
C ALA A 82 -3.32 1.29 7.18
N VAL A 83 -3.05 2.11 6.16
CA VAL A 83 -3.01 1.69 4.75
C VAL A 83 -1.91 0.65 4.51
N GLY A 84 -0.70 0.91 5.02
CA GLY A 84 0.41 -0.02 4.91
C GLY A 84 0.12 -1.35 5.59
N ARG A 85 -0.50 -1.33 6.78
CA ARG A 85 -0.89 -2.54 7.52
C ARG A 85 -1.92 -3.37 6.74
N VAL A 86 -2.97 -2.73 6.22
CA VAL A 86 -4.00 -3.42 5.42
C VAL A 86 -3.40 -4.04 4.15
N LYS A 87 -2.54 -3.30 3.45
CA LYS A 87 -1.85 -3.82 2.25
C LYS A 87 -0.94 -5.00 2.57
N MET A 88 -0.18 -4.91 3.65
CA MET A 88 0.69 -5.99 4.11
C MET A 88 -0.11 -7.24 4.49
N ASN A 89 -1.21 -7.07 5.24
CA ASN A 89 -2.10 -8.17 5.61
C ASN A 89 -2.70 -8.85 4.37
N MET A 90 -3.17 -8.07 3.38
CA MET A 90 -3.73 -8.61 2.15
C MET A 90 -2.71 -9.36 1.30
N ARG A 91 -1.47 -8.84 1.21
CA ARG A 91 -0.43 -9.42 0.34
C ARG A 91 0.23 -10.64 0.95
N LEU A 92 0.42 -10.65 2.27
CA LEU A 92 1.16 -11.69 3.00
C LEU A 92 0.24 -12.65 3.78
N ASP A 93 -1.08 -12.51 3.62
CA ASP A 93 -2.10 -13.28 4.34
C ASP A 93 -1.91 -13.25 5.86
N LEU A 94 -1.73 -12.03 6.39
CA LEU A 94 -1.53 -11.79 7.81
C LEU A 94 -2.84 -11.34 8.47
N GLY A 95 -3.06 -11.77 9.71
CA GLY A 95 -4.23 -11.41 10.52
C GLY A 95 -3.97 -10.29 11.54
N ALA A 96 -2.95 -9.45 11.33
CA ALA A 96 -2.63 -8.37 12.28
C ALA A 96 -3.73 -7.28 12.28
N PRO A 97 -4.07 -6.69 13.44
CA PRO A 97 -5.08 -5.64 13.52
C PRO A 97 -4.62 -4.36 12.79
N ASP A 98 -5.56 -3.64 12.17
CA ASP A 98 -5.31 -2.39 11.44
C ASP A 98 -4.69 -1.29 12.33
N THR A 99 -4.86 -1.42 13.64
CA THR A 99 -4.30 -0.48 14.64
C THR A 99 -2.81 -0.69 14.89
N GLN A 100 -2.25 -1.83 14.48
CA GLN A 100 -0.83 -2.12 14.64
C GLN A 100 -0.02 -1.39 13.56
N ARG A 101 0.60 -0.29 13.92
CA ARG A 101 1.33 0.60 13.01
C ARG A 101 2.85 0.35 12.98
N THR A 102 3.35 -0.50 13.85
CA THR A 102 4.74 -0.96 13.87
C THR A 102 4.87 -2.35 13.27
N LEU A 103 6.05 -2.71 12.80
CA LEU A 103 6.32 -4.06 12.33
C LEU A 103 6.44 -5.04 13.51
N ASP A 104 6.20 -6.31 13.22
CA ASP A 104 6.48 -7.44 14.09
C ASP A 104 7.46 -8.42 13.39
N ARG A 105 8.03 -9.34 14.17
CA ARG A 105 8.90 -10.39 13.62
C ARG A 105 8.18 -11.27 12.61
N ALA A 106 6.90 -11.53 12.83
CA ALA A 106 6.04 -12.28 11.89
C ALA A 106 5.97 -11.59 10.53
N ASP A 107 5.87 -10.27 10.48
CA ASP A 107 5.84 -9.49 9.26
C ASP A 107 7.12 -9.66 8.43
N ILE A 108 8.29 -9.59 9.11
CA ILE A 108 9.60 -9.76 8.45
C ILE A 108 9.74 -11.16 7.86
N ILE A 109 9.37 -12.18 8.63
CA ILE A 109 9.43 -13.58 8.19
C ILE A 109 8.49 -13.82 7.00
N ALA A 110 7.28 -13.27 7.04
CA ALA A 110 6.32 -13.36 5.95
C ALA A 110 6.83 -12.67 4.67
N CYS A 111 7.46 -11.50 4.80
CA CYS A 111 8.10 -10.84 3.66
C CYS A 111 9.21 -11.70 3.03
N ILE A 112 10.08 -12.28 3.84
CA ILE A 112 11.14 -13.17 3.36
C ILE A 112 10.54 -14.41 2.69
N LYS A 113 9.49 -15.00 3.29
CA LYS A 113 8.78 -16.14 2.72
C LYS A 113 8.20 -15.79 1.34
N ALA A 114 7.49 -14.67 1.21
CA ALA A 114 6.93 -14.22 -0.06
C ALA A 114 8.00 -14.00 -1.14
N LEU A 115 9.14 -13.40 -0.77
CA LEU A 115 10.27 -13.22 -1.69
C LEU A 115 10.88 -14.54 -2.16
N THR A 116 10.99 -15.52 -1.27
CA THR A 116 11.51 -16.85 -1.62
C THR A 116 10.52 -17.63 -2.50
N GLU A 117 9.23 -17.53 -2.22
CA GLU A 117 8.18 -18.14 -3.04
C GLU A 117 8.16 -17.54 -4.46
N LEU A 118 8.29 -16.22 -4.60
CA LEU A 118 8.43 -15.56 -5.91
C LEU A 118 9.68 -16.03 -6.67
N ARG A 119 10.80 -16.20 -5.98
CA ARG A 119 12.03 -16.75 -6.58
C ARG A 119 11.83 -18.18 -7.09
N ASP A 120 11.07 -18.97 -6.38
CA ASP A 120 10.75 -20.36 -6.72
C ASP A 120 9.63 -20.46 -7.78
N GLY A 121 9.19 -19.30 -8.33
CA GLY A 121 8.13 -19.25 -9.34
C GLY A 121 6.72 -19.44 -8.80
N LYS A 122 6.54 -19.32 -7.49
CA LYS A 122 5.23 -19.37 -6.83
C LYS A 122 4.72 -17.95 -6.59
N GLY A 123 3.52 -17.66 -7.10
CA GLY A 123 2.91 -16.33 -7.00
C GLY A 123 3.27 -15.42 -8.17
N GLU A 124 2.77 -14.21 -8.10
CA GLU A 124 2.91 -13.20 -9.16
C GLU A 124 3.58 -11.94 -8.61
N ILE A 125 4.33 -11.25 -9.48
CA ILE A 125 4.92 -9.95 -9.16
C ILE A 125 3.80 -8.92 -9.16
N ASP A 126 3.82 -8.00 -8.20
CA ASP A 126 2.84 -6.93 -8.10
C ASP A 126 2.91 -6.01 -9.32
N ASP A 127 1.76 -5.79 -9.95
CA ASP A 127 1.62 -4.78 -10.98
C ASP A 127 1.54 -3.39 -10.34
N ILE A 128 2.48 -2.51 -10.69
CA ILE A 128 2.60 -1.16 -10.12
C ILE A 128 1.41 -0.28 -10.54
N ASP A 129 0.86 -0.49 -11.74
CA ASP A 129 -0.22 0.34 -12.29
C ASP A 129 -1.61 -0.15 -11.90
N HIS A 130 -1.71 -1.30 -11.27
CA HIS A 130 -2.95 -1.82 -10.72
C HIS A 130 -3.54 -0.88 -9.66
N LEU A 131 -4.82 -0.49 -9.77
CA LEU A 131 -5.47 0.44 -8.82
C LEU A 131 -5.60 -0.11 -7.38
N GLY A 132 -5.35 -1.38 -7.17
CA GLY A 132 -5.14 -1.95 -5.85
C GLY A 132 -3.81 -1.55 -5.21
N ASN A 133 -2.82 -1.11 -5.99
CA ASN A 133 -1.50 -0.66 -5.56
C ASN A 133 -1.34 0.86 -5.61
N ARG A 134 -2.22 1.55 -6.32
CA ARG A 134 -2.27 3.01 -6.43
C ARG A 134 -3.47 3.55 -5.67
N ARG A 135 -3.23 4.45 -4.74
CA ARG A 135 -4.29 5.07 -3.95
C ARG A 135 -4.40 6.57 -4.23
N VAL A 136 -5.55 7.11 -3.97
CA VAL A 136 -5.84 8.55 -4.06
C VAL A 136 -5.60 9.17 -2.68
N ARG A 137 -4.86 10.27 -2.66
CA ARG A 137 -4.76 11.13 -1.49
C ARG A 137 -5.68 12.33 -1.66
N SER A 138 -6.67 12.44 -0.81
CA SER A 138 -7.60 13.56 -0.81
C SER A 138 -6.94 14.83 -0.27
N VAL A 139 -7.62 15.97 -0.45
CA VAL A 139 -7.14 17.27 0.06
C VAL A 139 -6.89 17.25 1.57
N GLY A 140 -7.71 16.54 2.34
CA GLY A 140 -7.54 16.41 3.79
C GLY A 140 -6.22 15.81 4.19
N GLU A 141 -5.81 14.72 3.54
CA GLU A 141 -4.53 14.06 3.79
C GLU A 141 -3.34 14.94 3.36
N LEU A 142 -3.44 15.59 2.21
CA LEU A 142 -2.40 16.49 1.72
C LEU A 142 -2.20 17.69 2.65
N MET A 143 -3.32 18.26 3.13
CA MET A 143 -3.29 19.38 4.08
C MET A 143 -2.77 18.93 5.45
N GLU A 144 -3.15 17.74 5.95
CA GLU A 144 -2.62 17.17 7.19
C GLU A 144 -1.11 17.04 7.15
N ASN A 145 -0.55 16.50 6.07
CA ASN A 145 0.88 16.36 5.90
C ASN A 145 1.60 17.72 5.95
N GLN A 146 1.04 18.74 5.31
CA GLN A 146 1.61 20.08 5.31
C GLN A 146 1.47 20.76 6.68
N TYR A 147 0.34 20.58 7.36
CA TYR A 147 0.12 21.07 8.70
C TYR A 147 1.09 20.44 9.71
N ARG A 148 1.35 19.13 9.58
CA ARG A 148 2.36 18.42 10.38
C ARG A 148 3.75 19.05 10.24
N VAL A 149 4.15 19.41 9.03
CA VAL A 149 5.42 20.14 8.79
C VAL A 149 5.42 21.48 9.53
N GLY A 150 4.31 22.20 9.51
CA GLY A 150 4.15 23.45 10.26
C GLY A 150 4.28 23.26 11.77
N LEU A 151 3.67 22.19 12.32
CA LEU A 151 3.79 21.85 13.75
C LEU A 151 5.21 21.45 14.15
N LEU A 152 5.92 20.70 13.32
CA LEU A 152 7.32 20.33 13.57
C LEU A 152 8.25 21.56 13.58
N ARG A 153 8.00 22.54 12.70
CA ARG A 153 8.70 23.82 12.71
C ARG A 153 8.42 24.61 14.00
N MET A 154 7.17 24.61 14.45
CA MET A 154 6.75 25.25 15.71
C MET A 154 7.38 24.56 16.93
N GLU A 155 7.35 23.24 16.99
CA GLU A 155 7.98 22.43 18.04
C GLU A 155 9.48 22.76 18.16
N ARG A 156 10.18 22.79 17.03
CA ARG A 156 11.61 23.13 17.00
C ARG A 156 11.87 24.51 17.57
N ALA A 157 11.07 25.50 17.17
CA ALA A 157 11.19 26.87 17.67
C ALA A 157 10.89 26.99 19.17
N ILE A 158 9.94 26.21 19.69
CA ILE A 158 9.63 26.14 21.12
C ILE A 158 10.80 25.54 21.89
N LYS A 159 11.35 24.41 21.44
CA LYS A 159 12.52 23.78 22.06
C LYS A 159 13.73 24.72 22.11
N GLU A 160 13.96 25.45 21.04
CA GLU A 160 15.05 26.44 20.93
C GLU A 160 14.85 27.61 21.91
N ARG A 161 13.62 28.12 22.06
CA ARG A 161 13.31 29.15 23.08
C ARG A 161 13.43 28.63 24.49
N MET A 162 12.93 27.41 24.79
CA MET A 162 13.06 26.81 26.12
C MET A 162 14.51 26.66 26.55
N SER A 163 15.43 26.41 25.64
CA SER A 163 16.86 26.29 25.95
C SER A 163 17.54 27.68 26.23
N SER A 164 16.92 28.80 25.82
CA SER A 164 17.50 30.11 25.92
C SER A 164 16.90 31.02 27.02
N VAL A 165 15.83 30.54 27.70
CA VAL A 165 15.07 31.35 28.68
C VAL A 165 14.95 30.60 30.00
N GLU A 166 14.85 31.32 31.12
CA GLU A 166 14.56 30.78 32.44
C GLU A 166 13.10 30.26 32.51
N ILE A 167 12.96 28.97 32.66
CA ILE A 167 11.66 28.26 32.60
C ILE A 167 10.70 28.74 33.71
N ASP A 168 11.22 29.13 34.87
CA ASP A 168 10.43 29.50 36.04
C ASP A 168 9.65 30.83 35.88
N THR A 169 10.04 31.64 34.91
CA THR A 169 9.46 32.99 34.70
C THR A 169 8.61 33.13 33.45
N ILE A 170 8.63 32.14 32.54
CA ILE A 170 7.99 32.26 31.25
C ILE A 170 6.60 31.62 31.24
N MET A 171 5.65 32.27 30.58
CA MET A 171 4.32 31.70 30.36
C MET A 171 4.29 30.87 29.06
N PRO A 172 3.52 29.78 28.98
CA PRO A 172 3.40 28.97 27.75
C PRO A 172 3.01 29.77 26.51
N GLN A 173 2.25 30.83 26.68
CA GLN A 173 1.83 31.72 25.59
C GLN A 173 3.01 32.48 24.95
N ASP A 174 4.07 32.76 25.73
CA ASP A 174 5.26 33.44 25.24
C ASP A 174 6.19 32.54 24.45
N LEU A 175 6.09 31.22 24.70
CA LEU A 175 6.85 30.19 23.97
C LEU A 175 6.22 29.81 22.64
N ILE A 176 4.89 29.82 22.56
CA ILE A 176 4.14 29.30 21.42
C ILE A 176 3.95 30.40 20.37
N ASN A 177 4.41 30.12 19.13
CA ASN A 177 4.18 30.97 17.99
C ASN A 177 3.42 30.17 16.92
N ALA A 178 2.19 30.55 16.62
CA ALA A 178 1.34 29.89 15.62
C ALA A 178 1.71 30.23 14.16
N LYS A 179 2.58 31.23 13.93
CA LYS A 179 2.94 31.66 12.57
C LYS A 179 3.49 30.55 11.67
N PRO A 180 4.36 29.63 12.11
CA PRO A 180 4.87 28.55 11.27
C PRO A 180 3.77 27.61 10.76
N ALA A 181 2.78 27.27 11.60
CA ALA A 181 1.65 26.43 11.19
C ALA A 181 0.74 27.18 10.20
N ALA A 182 0.40 28.44 10.48
CA ALA A 182 -0.39 29.27 9.56
C ALA A 182 0.32 29.49 8.22
N ALA A 183 1.65 29.67 8.24
CA ALA A 183 2.46 29.82 7.02
C ALA A 183 2.44 28.52 6.18
N ALA A 184 2.55 27.36 6.80
CA ALA A 184 2.51 26.07 6.11
C ALA A 184 1.17 25.83 5.40
N VAL A 185 0.05 26.14 6.05
CA VAL A 185 -1.29 26.06 5.45
C VAL A 185 -1.42 27.04 4.28
N ARG A 186 -0.96 28.28 4.46
CA ARG A 186 -0.99 29.29 3.39
C ARG A 186 -0.12 28.89 2.20
N GLU A 187 1.04 28.32 2.44
CA GLU A 187 1.94 27.79 1.42
C GLU A 187 1.27 26.69 0.60
N PHE A 188 0.56 25.77 1.27
CA PHE A 188 -0.18 24.69 0.59
C PHE A 188 -1.22 25.24 -0.37
N PHE A 189 -2.12 26.11 0.10
CA PHE A 189 -3.18 26.66 -0.75
C PHE A 189 -2.70 27.66 -1.80
N GLY A 190 -1.58 28.34 -1.57
CA GLY A 190 -1.06 29.37 -2.48
C GLY A 190 -0.05 28.85 -3.51
N SER A 191 0.69 27.77 -3.21
CA SER A 191 1.83 27.35 -4.03
C SER A 191 1.80 25.87 -4.42
N SER A 192 0.88 25.05 -3.89
CA SER A 192 0.79 23.66 -4.26
C SER A 192 0.30 23.49 -5.70
N GLN A 193 0.93 22.60 -6.45
CA GLN A 193 0.51 22.24 -7.81
C GLN A 193 -0.93 21.67 -7.87
N LEU A 194 -1.39 21.09 -6.76
CA LEU A 194 -2.74 20.48 -6.66
C LEU A 194 -3.80 21.47 -6.21
N SER A 195 -3.40 22.62 -5.64
CA SER A 195 -4.30 23.73 -5.34
C SER A 195 -4.38 24.63 -6.56
N GLN A 196 -5.53 24.57 -7.25
CA GLN A 196 -5.73 25.26 -8.53
C GLN A 196 -6.92 26.21 -8.46
N PHE A 197 -6.94 27.20 -9.35
CA PHE A 197 -8.11 28.02 -9.56
C PHE A 197 -9.26 27.18 -10.09
N MET A 198 -10.43 27.23 -9.43
CA MET A 198 -11.57 26.39 -9.78
C MET A 198 -12.15 26.79 -11.13
N ASP A 199 -12.38 25.81 -12.00
CA ASP A 199 -13.18 26.02 -13.21
C ASP A 199 -14.66 26.20 -12.79
N GLN A 200 -15.19 27.38 -13.02
CA GLN A 200 -16.50 27.82 -12.52
C GLN A 200 -17.41 28.32 -13.66
N THR A 201 -17.29 27.75 -14.85
CA THR A 201 -18.11 28.13 -16.02
C THR A 201 -19.58 27.75 -15.80
N ASN A 202 -19.84 26.60 -15.20
CA ASN A 202 -21.17 26.10 -14.80
C ASN A 202 -21.02 25.12 -13.63
N PRO A 203 -22.12 24.75 -12.93
CA PRO A 203 -22.05 23.83 -11.80
C PRO A 203 -21.43 22.46 -12.12
N LEU A 204 -21.64 21.96 -13.34
CA LEU A 204 -21.05 20.67 -13.76
C LEU A 204 -19.53 20.75 -13.89
N SER A 205 -18.99 21.86 -14.42
CA SER A 205 -17.54 22.05 -14.53
C SER A 205 -16.86 22.13 -13.16
N GLU A 206 -17.51 22.71 -12.16
CA GLU A 206 -17.05 22.72 -10.78
C GLU A 206 -16.94 21.30 -10.21
N VAL A 207 -17.98 20.48 -10.36
CA VAL A 207 -18.00 19.10 -9.89
C VAL A 207 -16.93 18.27 -10.60
N THR A 208 -16.82 18.39 -11.92
CA THR A 208 -15.83 17.68 -12.72
C THR A 208 -14.40 18.04 -12.29
N HIS A 209 -14.13 19.32 -12.03
CA HIS A 209 -12.83 19.76 -11.56
C HIS A 209 -12.47 19.16 -10.19
N LYS A 210 -13.44 19.11 -9.27
CA LYS A 210 -13.25 18.55 -7.91
C LYS A 210 -13.06 17.02 -7.92
N ARG A 211 -13.56 16.32 -8.94
CA ARG A 211 -13.42 14.86 -9.11
C ARG A 211 -12.23 14.46 -9.96
N ARG A 212 -11.33 15.38 -10.26
CA ARG A 212 -10.14 15.13 -11.08
C ARG A 212 -9.08 14.38 -10.27
N LEU A 213 -8.47 13.38 -10.91
CA LEU A 213 -7.38 12.57 -10.36
C LEU A 213 -6.09 12.98 -11.06
N SER A 214 -5.09 13.41 -10.29
CA SER A 214 -3.79 13.79 -10.83
C SER A 214 -2.72 12.82 -10.32
N ALA A 215 -1.88 12.30 -11.23
CA ALA A 215 -0.69 11.54 -10.88
C ALA A 215 0.50 12.43 -10.50
N LEU A 216 0.37 13.73 -10.71
CA LEU A 216 1.41 14.74 -10.48
C LEU A 216 1.35 15.29 -9.04
N GLY A 217 2.35 16.05 -8.66
CA GLY A 217 2.41 16.78 -7.40
C GLY A 217 3.27 16.12 -6.33
N PRO A 218 3.21 16.61 -5.08
CA PRO A 218 4.05 16.12 -3.99
C PRO A 218 3.86 14.64 -3.72
N GLY A 219 4.93 13.86 -3.82
CA GLY A 219 4.90 12.39 -3.68
C GLY A 219 4.28 11.64 -4.85
N GLY A 220 3.98 12.33 -5.97
CA GLY A 220 3.55 11.75 -7.23
C GLY A 220 4.67 11.69 -8.27
N LEU A 221 4.27 11.51 -9.52
CA LEU A 221 5.18 11.44 -10.66
C LEU A 221 5.57 12.84 -11.15
N THR A 222 6.72 12.93 -11.82
CA THR A 222 7.09 14.08 -12.65
C THR A 222 6.81 13.75 -14.10
N ARG A 223 6.45 14.74 -14.92
CA ARG A 223 6.12 14.55 -16.34
C ARG A 223 7.22 13.84 -17.11
N GLU A 224 8.48 14.19 -16.83
CA GLU A 224 9.67 13.69 -17.49
C GLU A 224 9.96 12.22 -17.15
N ARG A 225 9.55 11.78 -15.96
CA ARG A 225 9.74 10.41 -15.48
C ARG A 225 8.56 9.49 -15.76
N ALA A 226 7.44 10.04 -16.21
CA ALA A 226 6.25 9.27 -16.55
C ALA A 226 6.41 8.61 -17.93
N GLY A 227 6.64 7.30 -17.96
CA GLY A 227 6.66 6.47 -19.17
C GLY A 227 5.27 6.30 -19.79
N PHE A 228 5.19 5.50 -20.85
CA PHE A 228 3.91 5.18 -21.50
C PHE A 228 3.02 4.31 -20.61
N GLU A 229 3.59 3.38 -19.87
CA GLU A 229 2.86 2.41 -19.02
C GLU A 229 1.92 3.09 -18.02
N VAL A 230 2.41 4.15 -17.32
CA VAL A 230 1.60 4.88 -16.34
C VAL A 230 0.54 5.79 -16.97
N ARG A 231 0.60 6.02 -18.30
CA ARG A 231 -0.34 6.85 -19.05
C ARG A 231 -1.42 6.05 -19.75
N ASP A 232 -1.20 4.75 -19.89
CA ASP A 232 -2.12 3.83 -20.55
C ASP A 232 -3.34 3.52 -19.67
N VAL A 233 -4.39 3.01 -20.31
CA VAL A 233 -5.59 2.54 -19.62
C VAL A 233 -5.34 1.13 -19.11
N HIS A 234 -5.38 0.98 -17.79
CA HIS A 234 -5.25 -0.31 -17.14
C HIS A 234 -6.62 -1.01 -16.99
N PRO A 235 -6.73 -2.35 -17.07
CA PRO A 235 -8.01 -3.06 -16.88
C PRO A 235 -8.74 -2.72 -15.57
N THR A 236 -8.02 -2.41 -14.50
CA THR A 236 -8.60 -2.00 -13.21
C THR A 236 -9.24 -0.61 -13.22
N HIS A 237 -9.06 0.18 -14.28
CA HIS A 237 -9.74 1.46 -14.46
C HIS A 237 -11.24 1.30 -14.71
N TYR A 238 -11.69 0.11 -15.11
CA TYR A 238 -13.10 -0.16 -15.39
C TYR A 238 -13.98 0.20 -14.18
N GLY A 239 -14.96 1.07 -14.40
CA GLY A 239 -15.85 1.55 -13.36
C GLY A 239 -15.23 2.52 -12.34
N ARG A 240 -13.92 2.80 -12.40
CA ARG A 240 -13.17 3.63 -11.43
C ARG A 240 -12.65 4.93 -12.03
N MET A 241 -12.02 4.85 -13.17
CA MET A 241 -11.47 6.00 -13.88
C MET A 241 -11.97 6.05 -15.31
N CYS A 242 -12.34 7.23 -15.79
CA CYS A 242 -12.77 7.39 -17.17
C CYS A 242 -11.60 7.15 -18.13
N PRO A 243 -11.73 6.24 -19.11
CA PRO A 243 -10.63 5.92 -20.02
C PRO A 243 -10.40 6.97 -21.10
N ILE A 244 -11.34 7.91 -21.30
CA ILE A 244 -11.30 8.89 -22.40
C ILE A 244 -11.11 10.33 -21.93
N GLU A 245 -11.50 10.68 -20.71
CA GLU A 245 -11.39 12.05 -20.20
C GLU A 245 -9.97 12.29 -19.62
N THR A 246 -9.08 12.76 -20.49
CA THR A 246 -7.71 13.12 -20.17
C THR A 246 -7.27 14.28 -21.04
N PRO A 247 -6.36 15.17 -20.59
CA PRO A 247 -5.83 16.24 -21.41
C PRO A 247 -5.05 15.71 -22.62
N GLU A 248 -5.01 16.50 -23.67
CA GLU A 248 -4.10 16.33 -24.81
C GLU A 248 -2.72 16.92 -24.48
N GLY A 249 -1.65 16.32 -24.99
CA GLY A 249 -0.28 16.80 -24.83
C GLY A 249 0.49 16.18 -23.66
N GLN A 250 1.33 16.96 -22.99
CA GLN A 250 2.30 16.45 -22.00
C GLN A 250 1.68 15.76 -20.77
N ASN A 251 0.43 16.09 -20.44
CA ASN A 251 -0.27 15.54 -19.28
C ASN A 251 -1.21 14.39 -19.63
N ILE A 252 -1.16 13.87 -20.86
CA ILE A 252 -2.02 12.75 -21.27
C ILE A 252 -1.82 11.56 -20.36
N GLY A 253 -2.92 10.96 -19.89
CA GLY A 253 -2.90 9.82 -18.99
C GLY A 253 -2.46 10.11 -17.54
N LEU A 254 -1.93 11.31 -17.24
CA LEU A 254 -1.50 11.71 -15.89
C LEU A 254 -2.58 12.47 -15.12
N ILE A 255 -3.54 13.04 -15.83
CA ILE A 255 -4.70 13.72 -15.26
C ILE A 255 -5.93 13.03 -15.81
N ASN A 256 -6.70 12.42 -14.92
CA ASN A 256 -7.87 11.62 -15.26
C ASN A 256 -9.07 12.07 -14.43
N SER A 257 -10.24 11.56 -14.74
CA SER A 257 -11.47 11.84 -14.00
C SER A 257 -11.99 10.57 -13.32
N LEU A 258 -12.48 10.73 -12.10
CA LEU A 258 -13.14 9.67 -11.36
C LEU A 258 -14.45 9.29 -12.04
N ALA A 259 -14.73 8.01 -12.24
CA ALA A 259 -15.99 7.54 -12.83
C ALA A 259 -17.19 7.96 -11.96
N THR A 260 -18.36 8.10 -12.58
CA THR A 260 -19.55 8.70 -11.96
C THR A 260 -19.95 8.01 -10.65
N PHE A 261 -20.02 6.70 -10.63
CA PHE A 261 -20.39 5.91 -9.46
C PHE A 261 -19.24 5.48 -8.58
N ALA A 262 -18.00 5.76 -8.98
CA ALA A 262 -16.83 5.45 -8.19
C ALA A 262 -16.72 6.36 -6.97
N ARG A 263 -16.21 5.81 -5.90
CA ARG A 263 -15.89 6.53 -4.66
C ARG A 263 -14.52 6.14 -4.14
N VAL A 264 -13.94 6.95 -3.28
CA VAL A 264 -12.67 6.68 -2.59
C VAL A 264 -12.98 6.17 -1.19
N ASN A 265 -12.42 5.02 -0.81
CA ASN A 265 -12.62 4.45 0.52
C ASN A 265 -11.74 5.14 1.59
N LYS A 266 -11.92 4.73 2.85
CA LYS A 266 -11.17 5.30 3.99
C LYS A 266 -9.64 5.13 3.90
N TYR A 267 -9.16 4.21 3.09
CA TYR A 267 -7.74 3.96 2.85
C TYR A 267 -7.20 4.67 1.60
N GLY A 268 -8.07 5.30 0.81
CA GLY A 268 -7.71 5.99 -0.42
C GLY A 268 -7.83 5.15 -1.70
N PHE A 269 -8.27 3.90 -1.63
CA PHE A 269 -8.50 3.07 -2.81
C PHE A 269 -9.84 3.41 -3.47
N ILE A 270 -9.86 3.37 -4.80
CA ILE A 270 -11.07 3.64 -5.57
C ILE A 270 -11.92 2.38 -5.60
N GLU A 271 -13.17 2.51 -5.19
CA GLU A 271 -14.19 1.47 -5.19
C GLU A 271 -15.25 1.78 -6.24
N THR A 272 -15.81 0.73 -6.81
CA THR A 272 -16.94 0.82 -7.75
C THR A 272 -18.07 -0.12 -7.29
N PRO A 273 -19.34 0.25 -7.55
CA PRO A 273 -20.47 -0.57 -7.12
C PRO A 273 -20.70 -1.73 -8.06
N TYR A 274 -21.03 -2.88 -7.49
CA TYR A 274 -21.45 -4.10 -8.16
C TYR A 274 -22.75 -4.61 -7.54
N ARG A 275 -23.59 -5.25 -8.35
CA ARG A 275 -24.73 -6.02 -7.85
C ARG A 275 -24.32 -7.46 -7.68
N LYS A 276 -24.67 -8.02 -6.53
CA LYS A 276 -24.37 -9.41 -6.21
C LYS A 276 -25.31 -10.34 -6.98
N VAL A 277 -24.75 -11.43 -7.51
CA VAL A 277 -25.52 -12.48 -8.17
C VAL A 277 -25.63 -13.70 -7.22
N ILE A 278 -26.84 -14.20 -7.03
CA ILE A 278 -27.11 -15.38 -6.21
C ILE A 278 -28.04 -16.30 -7.02
N ASP A 279 -27.65 -17.55 -7.17
CA ASP A 279 -28.42 -18.56 -7.91
C ASP A 279 -28.87 -18.06 -9.29
N ASN A 280 -27.93 -17.51 -10.04
CA ASN A 280 -28.17 -17.00 -11.41
C ASN A 280 -29.10 -15.78 -11.50
N LYS A 281 -29.39 -15.14 -10.37
CA LYS A 281 -30.25 -13.97 -10.27
C LYS A 281 -29.48 -12.76 -9.76
N VAL A 282 -29.56 -11.67 -10.49
CA VAL A 282 -29.01 -10.38 -10.07
C VAL A 282 -29.86 -9.81 -8.93
N THR A 283 -29.25 -9.55 -7.80
CA THR A 283 -29.94 -8.98 -6.62
C THR A 283 -29.89 -7.45 -6.63
N ASP A 284 -30.69 -6.82 -5.77
CA ASP A 284 -30.64 -5.39 -5.53
C ASP A 284 -29.55 -4.98 -4.51
N GLU A 285 -28.82 -5.97 -3.96
CA GLU A 285 -27.71 -5.71 -3.06
C GLU A 285 -26.54 -5.11 -3.83
N VAL A 286 -26.14 -3.90 -3.46
CA VAL A 286 -25.01 -3.19 -4.07
C VAL A 286 -23.82 -3.25 -3.13
N VAL A 287 -22.75 -3.86 -3.59
CA VAL A 287 -21.47 -3.95 -2.87
C VAL A 287 -20.43 -3.08 -3.56
N TYR A 288 -19.73 -2.26 -2.81
CA TYR A 288 -18.61 -1.49 -3.32
C TYR A 288 -17.33 -2.29 -3.13
N MET A 289 -16.60 -2.51 -4.21
CA MET A 289 -15.36 -3.30 -4.18
C MET A 289 -14.19 -2.49 -4.73
N SER A 290 -13.05 -2.63 -4.05
CA SER A 290 -11.76 -2.18 -4.55
C SER A 290 -11.26 -3.07 -5.69
N ALA A 291 -10.26 -2.62 -6.43
CA ALA A 291 -9.69 -3.41 -7.52
C ALA A 291 -9.08 -4.76 -7.04
N THR A 292 -8.54 -4.79 -5.83
CA THR A 292 -7.97 -6.02 -5.25
C THR A 292 -9.05 -7.03 -4.84
N GLU A 293 -10.18 -6.55 -4.32
CA GLU A 293 -11.32 -7.41 -3.97
C GLU A 293 -11.97 -7.97 -5.22
N GLU A 294 -12.16 -7.14 -6.25
CA GLU A 294 -12.74 -7.53 -7.53
C GLU A 294 -12.01 -8.70 -8.20
N MET A 295 -10.68 -8.79 -8.07
CA MET A 295 -9.89 -9.89 -8.66
C MET A 295 -10.33 -11.27 -8.20
N ARG A 296 -10.99 -11.37 -7.06
CA ARG A 296 -11.48 -12.65 -6.49
C ARG A 296 -12.80 -13.09 -7.10
N HIS A 297 -13.51 -12.19 -7.78
CA HIS A 297 -14.86 -12.41 -8.29
C HIS A 297 -14.90 -12.43 -9.82
N THR A 298 -15.86 -13.17 -10.35
CA THR A 298 -16.19 -13.19 -11.77
C THR A 298 -17.32 -12.19 -12.03
N VAL A 299 -17.01 -11.10 -12.69
CA VAL A 299 -17.92 -9.96 -12.86
C VAL A 299 -18.49 -9.95 -14.26
N ALA A 300 -19.82 -10.01 -14.40
CA ALA A 300 -20.53 -9.82 -15.65
C ALA A 300 -20.61 -8.34 -16.05
N GLN A 301 -20.77 -8.07 -17.34
CA GLN A 301 -21.05 -6.71 -17.80
C GLN A 301 -22.47 -6.27 -17.37
N ALA A 302 -22.62 -4.98 -17.08
CA ALA A 302 -23.90 -4.41 -16.64
C ALA A 302 -25.04 -4.50 -17.69
N ASN A 303 -24.69 -4.70 -18.96
CA ASN A 303 -25.63 -4.85 -20.07
C ASN A 303 -25.94 -6.31 -20.42
N ALA A 304 -25.53 -7.28 -19.60
CA ALA A 304 -25.87 -8.67 -19.78
C ALA A 304 -27.40 -8.83 -19.81
N ALA A 305 -27.89 -9.61 -20.74
CA ALA A 305 -29.34 -9.82 -20.95
C ALA A 305 -29.97 -10.50 -19.72
N GLN A 306 -31.06 -9.93 -19.21
CA GLN A 306 -31.79 -10.41 -18.04
C GLN A 306 -33.28 -10.47 -18.35
N ASP A 307 -33.99 -11.42 -17.74
CA ASP A 307 -35.43 -11.49 -17.75
C ASP A 307 -36.07 -10.46 -16.77
N ALA A 308 -37.42 -10.44 -16.72
CA ALA A 308 -38.14 -9.55 -15.80
C ALA A 308 -37.92 -9.88 -14.31
N GLU A 309 -37.37 -11.05 -14.01
CA GLU A 309 -37.09 -11.54 -12.66
C GLU A 309 -35.61 -11.31 -12.27
N GLY A 310 -34.80 -10.77 -13.19
CA GLY A 310 -33.38 -10.49 -13.00
C GLY A 310 -32.45 -11.69 -13.19
N ARG A 311 -32.93 -12.76 -13.88
CA ARG A 311 -32.09 -13.90 -14.24
C ARG A 311 -31.43 -13.68 -15.58
N PHE A 312 -30.21 -14.17 -15.72
CA PHE A 312 -29.53 -14.16 -17.00
C PHE A 312 -30.24 -15.06 -18.02
N THR A 313 -30.40 -14.56 -19.23
CA THR A 313 -31.08 -15.26 -20.33
C THR A 313 -30.13 -15.96 -21.29
N ASP A 314 -28.88 -15.52 -21.35
CA ASP A 314 -27.87 -16.07 -22.23
C ASP A 314 -27.14 -17.26 -21.58
N ASP A 315 -26.83 -18.29 -22.36
CA ASP A 315 -26.08 -19.46 -21.91
C ASP A 315 -24.62 -19.14 -21.57
N LEU A 316 -24.05 -18.12 -22.21
CA LEU A 316 -22.70 -17.63 -22.00
C LEU A 316 -22.70 -16.11 -21.87
N ILE A 317 -22.19 -15.62 -20.74
CA ILE A 317 -22.18 -14.21 -20.38
C ILE A 317 -20.75 -13.68 -20.53
N SER A 318 -20.63 -12.52 -21.20
CA SER A 318 -19.36 -11.79 -21.24
C SER A 318 -19.02 -11.30 -19.84
N SER A 319 -17.92 -11.79 -19.33
CA SER A 319 -17.48 -11.54 -17.96
C SER A 319 -15.99 -11.26 -17.88
N ARG A 320 -15.56 -10.76 -16.75
CA ARG A 320 -14.18 -10.44 -16.45
C ARG A 320 -13.78 -11.04 -15.11
N LYS A 321 -12.60 -11.66 -15.07
CA LYS A 321 -11.97 -12.14 -13.86
C LYS A 321 -10.49 -11.81 -13.87
N ALA A 322 -10.00 -11.16 -12.81
CA ALA A 322 -8.59 -10.77 -12.67
C ALA A 322 -8.02 -10.01 -13.88
N GLY A 323 -8.84 -9.20 -14.57
CA GLY A 323 -8.44 -8.43 -15.76
C GLY A 323 -8.66 -9.15 -17.10
N ASP A 324 -8.83 -10.47 -17.10
CA ASP A 324 -9.08 -11.24 -18.32
C ASP A 324 -10.56 -11.27 -18.69
N PHE A 325 -10.85 -11.08 -19.98
CA PHE A 325 -12.20 -11.16 -20.53
C PHE A 325 -12.48 -12.59 -21.00
N MET A 326 -13.59 -13.14 -20.58
CA MET A 326 -13.99 -14.51 -20.91
C MET A 326 -15.52 -14.64 -21.01
N LEU A 327 -15.96 -15.72 -21.63
CA LEU A 327 -17.36 -16.12 -21.64
C LEU A 327 -17.55 -17.19 -20.57
N ASN A 328 -18.40 -16.92 -19.60
CA ASN A 328 -18.71 -17.81 -18.51
C ASN A 328 -20.21 -18.16 -18.47
N PRO A 329 -20.57 -19.38 -18.04
CA PRO A 329 -21.95 -19.69 -17.78
C PRO A 329 -22.51 -18.86 -16.60
N PRO A 330 -23.82 -18.62 -16.54
CA PRO A 330 -24.46 -17.82 -15.50
C PRO A 330 -24.10 -18.22 -14.07
N GLU A 331 -23.91 -19.51 -13.83
CA GLU A 331 -23.60 -20.11 -12.52
C GLU A 331 -22.20 -19.73 -12.01
N ALA A 332 -21.32 -19.27 -12.89
CA ALA A 332 -19.96 -18.85 -12.56
C ALA A 332 -19.84 -17.34 -12.28
N ILE A 333 -20.94 -16.60 -12.33
CA ILE A 333 -20.97 -15.15 -12.06
C ILE A 333 -21.29 -14.94 -10.57
N ASP A 334 -20.48 -14.06 -9.91
CA ASP A 334 -20.58 -13.76 -8.47
C ASP A 334 -21.49 -12.57 -8.14
#